data_5a8b94d84f0c285a4bcf919f21d9f93e
#
_entry.id   5a8b94d84f0c285a4bcf919f21d9f93e
#
_cell.length_a   1.000
_cell.length_b   1.000
_cell.length_c   1.000
_cell.angle_alpha   90.00
_cell.angle_beta   90.00
_cell.angle_gamma   90.00
#
_symmetry.space_group_name_H-M   'P 1'
#
loop_
_entity.id
_entity.type
_entity.pdbx_description
1 polymer ?
#
loop_
_entity_poly.entity_id
_entity_poly.type
_entity_poly.pdbx_seq_one_letter_code
_entity_poly.pdbx_strand_id
1 'polypeptide(L)'
;MNAPVRLRPEIAALPAYRQGKQAAPDAFKLSSNENPFEPLPAVVDALRDAVAVNRYPDATAAGLRAALADKFGVTTDEVHVGAGSVSLLQQLVLAAAAPGDEVVYAWRSFEAYPGLVTVSGATSVQVPLREDGSHDLVAMAAAIGERTRMVIVCSPNNPTGTVVTTTEFEQFMSAVPDDLLVVLDEAYAEFVTDEHAVDGPSLTERHPNLVVLRTFSKAHGLAALRVGYAIGASSVLDAARSTAIPLAVTAQGQAAALASLAHEEELLARVDRIAVLRDQVWRALVDQGWEPPLAQGNFVWLPTGEHTAHAAEVFETHGLVVRAFAPEGLRVTIGEPESVERVLRAAQEVLGNTSV
;
A
#
# COMPACT_ATOMS: atom_id res chain seq x y z
N MET A 1 31.40 -16.88 29.78
CA MET A 1 30.54 -16.71 28.60
C MET A 1 29.25 -16.05 29.08
N ASN A 2 28.94 -14.83 28.61
CA ASN A 2 27.68 -14.21 28.99
C ASN A 2 26.52 -14.96 28.29
N ALA A 3 25.47 -15.27 29.04
CA ALA A 3 24.26 -15.86 28.47
C ALA A 3 23.67 -14.90 27.39
N PRO A 4 23.17 -15.43 26.26
CA PRO A 4 22.58 -14.58 25.26
C PRO A 4 21.36 -13.83 25.82
N VAL A 5 21.14 -12.61 25.34
CA VAL A 5 19.96 -11.81 25.70
C VAL A 5 18.69 -12.58 25.32
N ARG A 6 17.72 -12.62 26.21
CA ARG A 6 16.43 -13.30 25.98
C ARG A 6 15.53 -12.41 25.16
N LEU A 7 15.43 -12.69 23.87
CA LEU A 7 14.51 -12.05 22.93
C LEU A 7 13.31 -12.96 22.65
N ARG A 8 12.21 -12.40 22.18
CA ARG A 8 11.08 -13.17 21.63
C ARG A 8 11.57 -13.97 20.42
N PRO A 9 11.46 -15.33 20.41
CA PRO A 9 12.03 -16.16 19.33
C PRO A 9 11.45 -15.83 17.96
N GLU A 10 10.14 -15.58 17.88
CA GLU A 10 9.44 -15.22 16.65
C GLU A 10 9.92 -13.88 16.07
N ILE A 11 10.28 -12.92 16.92
CA ILE A 11 10.85 -11.64 16.49
C ILE A 11 12.30 -11.79 16.06
N ALA A 12 13.08 -12.59 16.79
CA ALA A 12 14.47 -12.82 16.44
C ALA A 12 14.63 -13.59 15.10
N ALA A 13 13.62 -14.36 14.71
CA ALA A 13 13.56 -15.09 13.46
C ALA A 13 13.03 -14.25 12.26
N LEU A 14 12.36 -13.11 12.53
CA LEU A 14 11.84 -12.27 11.46
C LEU A 14 12.98 -11.66 10.64
N PRO A 15 12.94 -11.80 9.30
CA PRO A 15 13.85 -11.05 8.45
C PRO A 15 13.53 -9.55 8.56
N ALA A 16 14.56 -8.72 8.67
CA ALA A 16 14.36 -7.27 8.57
C ALA A 16 13.76 -6.91 7.20
N TYR A 17 12.85 -5.92 7.18
CA TYR A 17 12.32 -5.40 5.93
C TYR A 17 13.45 -4.98 4.99
N ARG A 18 13.40 -5.43 3.75
CA ARG A 18 14.38 -5.08 2.73
C ARG A 18 13.70 -4.21 1.67
N GLN A 19 14.12 -2.96 1.60
CA GLN A 19 13.75 -2.09 0.49
C GLN A 19 14.23 -2.69 -0.84
N GLY A 20 13.54 -2.40 -1.95
CA GLY A 20 14.03 -2.74 -3.29
C GLY A 20 15.45 -2.22 -3.52
N LYS A 21 16.23 -2.93 -4.36
CA LYS A 21 17.58 -2.51 -4.73
C LYS A 21 17.59 -1.05 -5.22
N GLN A 22 18.65 -0.31 -4.92
CA GLN A 22 18.90 0.98 -5.56
C GLN A 22 19.31 0.73 -7.02
N ALA A 23 18.90 1.61 -7.91
CA ALA A 23 19.30 1.57 -9.31
C ALA A 23 20.69 2.22 -9.49
N ALA A 24 21.47 1.75 -10.47
CA ALA A 24 22.63 2.46 -10.96
C ALA A 24 22.21 3.79 -11.62
N PRO A 25 23.11 4.77 -11.79
CA PRO A 25 22.75 6.08 -12.32
C PRO A 25 22.09 6.08 -13.72
N ASP A 26 22.33 5.04 -14.51
CA ASP A 26 21.83 4.82 -15.87
C ASP A 26 20.67 3.82 -15.94
N ALA A 27 20.20 3.33 -14.78
CA ALA A 27 19.12 2.38 -14.64
C ALA A 27 17.86 3.01 -14.00
N PHE A 28 16.71 2.48 -14.36
CA PHE A 28 15.41 2.91 -13.80
C PHE A 28 15.06 2.08 -12.56
N LYS A 29 14.66 2.77 -11.48
CA LYS A 29 14.21 2.14 -10.23
C LYS A 29 12.70 1.91 -10.27
N LEU A 30 12.29 0.74 -10.72
CA LEU A 30 10.89 0.34 -10.86
C LEU A 30 10.42 -0.67 -9.80
N SER A 31 11.04 -0.66 -8.61
CA SER A 31 10.84 -1.69 -7.58
C SER A 31 9.95 -1.27 -6.40
N SER A 32 9.68 0.02 -6.20
CA SER A 32 9.12 0.53 -4.95
C SER A 32 7.80 1.30 -5.09
N ASN A 33 7.19 1.31 -6.29
CA ASN A 33 5.96 2.05 -6.59
C ASN A 33 6.08 3.53 -6.20
N GLU A 34 7.24 4.12 -6.48
CA GLU A 34 7.49 5.55 -6.28
C GLU A 34 6.86 6.35 -7.43
N ASN A 35 6.54 7.60 -7.19
CA ASN A 35 6.05 8.51 -8.20
C ASN A 35 7.26 9.06 -9.00
N PRO A 36 7.28 8.97 -10.34
CA PRO A 36 8.42 9.43 -11.15
C PRO A 36 8.50 10.96 -11.28
N PHE A 37 7.44 11.68 -10.93
CA PHE A 37 7.43 13.14 -11.03
C PHE A 37 8.09 13.79 -9.82
N GLU A 38 8.83 14.87 -10.07
CA GLU A 38 9.30 15.76 -9.01
C GLU A 38 8.12 16.30 -8.18
N PRO A 39 8.30 16.60 -6.90
CA PRO A 39 7.26 17.21 -6.08
C PRO A 39 6.71 18.50 -6.71
N LEU A 40 5.44 18.83 -6.45
CA LEU A 40 4.86 20.09 -6.87
C LEU A 40 5.66 21.28 -6.32
N PRO A 41 5.82 22.39 -7.07
CA PRO A 41 6.56 23.57 -6.60
C PRO A 41 6.05 24.07 -5.23
N ALA A 42 4.73 24.11 -5.03
CA ALA A 42 4.13 24.50 -3.76
C ALA A 42 4.51 23.58 -2.59
N VAL A 43 4.69 22.28 -2.84
CA VAL A 43 5.17 21.33 -1.85
C VAL A 43 6.64 21.60 -1.49
N VAL A 44 7.47 21.91 -2.50
CA VAL A 44 8.89 22.25 -2.28
C VAL A 44 9.00 23.53 -1.47
N ASP A 45 8.17 24.54 -1.75
CA ASP A 45 8.17 25.80 -1.01
C ASP A 45 7.70 25.60 0.45
N ALA A 46 6.63 24.82 0.68
CA ALA A 46 6.18 24.44 2.01
C ALA A 46 7.27 23.72 2.84
N LEU A 47 8.06 22.86 2.18
CA LEU A 47 9.21 22.20 2.83
C LEU A 47 10.33 23.17 3.19
N ARG A 48 10.61 24.17 2.34
CA ARG A 48 11.61 25.23 2.61
C ARG A 48 11.19 26.12 3.76
N ASP A 49 9.89 26.39 3.91
CA ASP A 49 9.36 27.22 4.99
C ASP A 49 9.31 26.46 6.33
N ALA A 50 9.22 25.12 6.31
CA ALA A 50 9.15 24.28 7.52
C ALA A 50 10.54 24.01 8.13
N VAL A 51 11.31 25.07 8.40
CA VAL A 51 12.72 24.97 8.85
C VAL A 51 12.91 24.98 10.38
N ALA A 52 11.85 25.14 11.15
CA ALA A 52 11.91 25.20 12.62
C ALA A 52 12.14 23.82 13.26
N VAL A 53 13.25 23.16 12.90
CA VAL A 53 13.56 21.76 13.29
C VAL A 53 13.99 21.60 14.76
N ASN A 54 14.17 22.69 15.49
CA ASN A 54 14.53 22.71 16.91
C ASN A 54 13.31 22.62 17.86
N ARG A 55 12.11 22.50 17.32
CA ARG A 55 10.86 22.36 18.07
C ARG A 55 10.12 21.11 17.60
N TYR A 56 9.39 20.50 18.52
CA TYR A 56 8.51 19.38 18.16
C TYR A 56 7.38 19.83 17.20
N PRO A 57 6.96 18.97 16.29
CA PRO A 57 5.78 19.23 15.46
C PRO A 57 4.49 19.25 16.32
N ASP A 58 3.38 19.67 15.72
CA ASP A 58 2.06 19.40 16.30
C ASP A 58 1.83 17.89 16.41
N ALA A 59 1.69 17.41 17.67
CA ALA A 59 1.52 15.99 17.97
C ALA A 59 0.24 15.39 17.36
N THR A 60 -0.77 16.24 17.16
CA THR A 60 -2.09 15.85 16.66
C THR A 60 -2.23 15.99 15.15
N ALA A 61 -1.28 16.69 14.49
CA ALA A 61 -1.37 17.10 13.10
C ALA A 61 -2.72 17.78 12.78
N ALA A 62 -3.19 18.67 13.67
CA ALA A 62 -4.55 19.23 13.66
C ALA A 62 -4.92 19.86 12.32
N GLY A 63 -4.01 20.63 11.71
CA GLY A 63 -4.24 21.25 10.39
C GLY A 63 -4.46 20.22 9.30
N LEU A 64 -3.65 19.16 9.27
CA LEU A 64 -3.77 18.09 8.27
C LEU A 64 -5.02 17.25 8.50
N ARG A 65 -5.36 16.93 9.76
CA ARG A 65 -6.62 16.23 10.10
C ARG A 65 -7.84 17.05 9.68
N ALA A 66 -7.84 18.38 9.90
CA ALA A 66 -8.93 19.26 9.50
C ALA A 66 -9.11 19.26 7.96
N ALA A 67 -8.01 19.40 7.20
CA ALA A 67 -8.07 19.38 5.74
C ALA A 67 -8.57 18.03 5.19
N LEU A 68 -8.17 16.91 5.78
CA LEU A 68 -8.65 15.58 5.40
C LEU A 68 -10.12 15.37 5.81
N ALA A 69 -10.53 15.83 6.98
CA ALA A 69 -11.92 15.77 7.43
C ALA A 69 -12.85 16.54 6.50
N ASP A 70 -12.46 17.76 6.09
CA ASP A 70 -13.20 18.55 5.12
C ASP A 70 -13.30 17.85 3.75
N LYS A 71 -12.17 17.31 3.27
CA LYS A 71 -12.11 16.58 2.00
C LYS A 71 -13.06 15.38 1.94
N PHE A 72 -13.17 14.61 3.01
CA PHE A 72 -13.97 13.37 3.05
C PHE A 72 -15.35 13.54 3.70
N GLY A 73 -15.70 14.74 4.16
CA GLY A 73 -16.98 15.01 4.80
C GLY A 73 -17.17 14.32 6.16
N VAL A 74 -16.07 14.08 6.87
CA VAL A 74 -16.07 13.43 8.20
C VAL A 74 -15.61 14.41 9.28
N THR A 75 -15.66 14.02 10.55
CA THR A 75 -15.15 14.83 11.66
C THR A 75 -13.63 14.65 11.81
N THR A 76 -12.96 15.62 12.45
CA THR A 76 -11.52 15.51 12.73
C THR A 76 -11.17 14.33 13.63
N ASP A 77 -12.10 13.85 14.45
CA ASP A 77 -11.86 12.69 15.32
C ASP A 77 -11.93 11.36 14.56
N GLU A 78 -12.59 11.35 13.41
CA GLU A 78 -12.65 10.24 12.45
C GLU A 78 -11.47 10.22 11.47
N VAL A 79 -10.48 11.10 11.67
CA VAL A 79 -9.22 11.10 10.91
C VAL A 79 -8.04 10.90 11.86
N HIS A 80 -7.16 9.97 11.54
CA HIS A 80 -5.87 9.77 12.23
C HIS A 80 -4.72 9.88 11.24
N VAL A 81 -3.67 10.63 11.60
CA VAL A 81 -2.46 10.83 10.77
C VAL A 81 -1.29 10.10 11.42
N GLY A 82 -0.52 9.38 10.63
CA GLY A 82 0.62 8.60 11.11
C GLY A 82 1.84 8.64 10.18
N ALA A 83 2.94 8.06 10.63
CA ALA A 83 4.20 7.99 9.87
C ALA A 83 4.12 6.99 8.69
N GLY A 84 3.25 7.29 7.72
CA GLY A 84 2.85 6.43 6.61
C GLY A 84 1.76 5.43 7.01
N SER A 85 1.03 4.91 6.00
CA SER A 85 -0.07 3.95 6.24
C SER A 85 0.39 2.66 6.94
N VAL A 86 1.64 2.23 6.73
CA VAL A 86 2.23 1.06 7.41
C VAL A 86 2.28 1.25 8.93
N SER A 87 2.64 2.45 9.41
CA SER A 87 2.64 2.76 10.84
C SER A 87 1.22 2.75 11.42
N LEU A 88 0.24 3.26 10.67
CA LEU A 88 -1.17 3.23 11.05
C LEU A 88 -1.70 1.80 11.10
N LEU A 89 -1.38 0.97 10.10
CA LEU A 89 -1.73 -0.44 10.11
C LEU A 89 -1.13 -1.17 11.32
N GLN A 90 0.14 -0.92 11.63
CA GLN A 90 0.77 -1.48 12.84
C GLN A 90 0.02 -1.07 14.11
N GLN A 91 -0.38 0.19 14.23
CA GLN A 91 -1.15 0.69 15.37
C GLN A 91 -2.49 -0.03 15.50
N LEU A 92 -3.21 -0.21 14.39
CA LEU A 92 -4.48 -0.93 14.36
C LEU A 92 -4.31 -2.40 14.74
N VAL A 93 -3.29 -3.08 14.20
CA VAL A 93 -2.97 -4.47 14.57
C VAL A 93 -2.66 -4.58 16.07
N LEU A 94 -1.85 -3.67 16.62
CA LEU A 94 -1.50 -3.67 18.05
C LEU A 94 -2.70 -3.31 18.95
N ALA A 95 -3.65 -2.53 18.45
CA ALA A 95 -4.87 -2.19 19.18
C ALA A 95 -5.89 -3.34 19.17
N ALA A 96 -5.94 -4.13 18.08
CA ALA A 96 -6.96 -5.16 17.89
C ALA A 96 -6.52 -6.57 18.28
N ALA A 97 -5.25 -6.95 18.07
CA ALA A 97 -4.80 -8.34 18.13
C ALA A 97 -3.58 -8.55 19.05
N ALA A 98 -3.60 -9.64 19.81
CA ALA A 98 -2.62 -10.04 20.81
C ALA A 98 -2.24 -11.52 20.62
N PRO A 99 -1.31 -12.09 21.44
CA PRO A 99 -1.01 -13.51 21.39
C PRO A 99 -2.24 -14.41 21.59
N GLY A 100 -2.49 -15.29 20.62
CA GLY A 100 -3.65 -16.17 20.56
C GLY A 100 -4.74 -15.70 19.61
N ASP A 101 -4.71 -14.44 19.18
CA ASP A 101 -5.63 -13.88 18.18
C ASP A 101 -5.15 -14.13 16.75
N GLU A 102 -6.04 -13.88 15.79
CA GLU A 102 -5.80 -14.09 14.36
C GLU A 102 -6.12 -12.81 13.56
N VAL A 103 -5.33 -12.60 12.50
CA VAL A 103 -5.56 -11.56 11.50
C VAL A 103 -5.67 -12.21 10.14
N VAL A 104 -6.82 -12.03 9.45
CA VAL A 104 -7.11 -12.60 8.13
C VAL A 104 -6.74 -11.59 7.04
N TYR A 105 -6.08 -12.05 6.00
CA TYR A 105 -5.83 -11.25 4.79
C TYR A 105 -5.54 -12.13 3.57
N ALA A 106 -5.77 -11.58 2.38
CA ALA A 106 -5.43 -12.29 1.14
C ALA A 106 -3.92 -12.43 0.97
N TRP A 107 -3.47 -13.51 0.35
CA TRP A 107 -2.06 -13.74 0.07
C TRP A 107 -1.85 -14.35 -1.32
N ARG A 108 -1.04 -13.75 -2.19
CA ARG A 108 -0.05 -12.67 -2.00
C ARG A 108 -0.71 -11.31 -1.90
N SER A 109 -0.32 -10.54 -0.89
CA SER A 109 -0.68 -9.14 -0.74
C SER A 109 0.54 -8.36 -0.23
N PHE A 110 0.35 -7.19 0.40
CA PHE A 110 1.47 -6.36 0.82
C PHE A 110 2.40 -7.10 1.78
N GLU A 111 3.67 -7.18 1.42
CA GLU A 111 4.68 -8.01 2.09
C GLU A 111 4.95 -7.65 3.56
N ALA A 112 4.48 -6.49 4.04
CA ALA A 112 4.63 -6.12 5.44
C ALA A 112 3.58 -6.77 6.36
N TYR A 113 2.43 -7.22 5.86
CA TYR A 113 1.34 -7.74 6.70
C TYR A 113 1.80 -8.88 7.63
N PRO A 114 2.48 -9.94 7.17
CA PRO A 114 2.92 -11.01 8.05
C PRO A 114 3.81 -10.53 9.19
N GLY A 115 4.73 -9.62 8.90
CA GLY A 115 5.64 -9.05 9.89
C GLY A 115 4.92 -8.22 10.95
N LEU A 116 3.97 -7.38 10.55
CA LEU A 116 3.17 -6.55 11.46
C LEU A 116 2.33 -7.44 12.39
N VAL A 117 1.70 -8.48 11.85
CA VAL A 117 0.93 -9.44 12.65
C VAL A 117 1.82 -10.18 13.63
N THR A 118 2.99 -10.67 13.21
CA THR A 118 3.96 -11.35 14.10
C THR A 118 4.43 -10.43 15.22
N VAL A 119 4.62 -9.13 14.96
CA VAL A 119 5.05 -8.16 15.99
C VAL A 119 4.01 -8.03 17.11
N SER A 120 2.71 -8.09 16.82
CA SER A 120 1.66 -8.09 17.85
C SER A 120 1.62 -9.39 18.66
N GLY A 121 2.14 -10.48 18.12
CA GLY A 121 2.05 -11.84 18.66
C GLY A 121 0.86 -12.62 18.14
N ALA A 122 0.04 -12.03 17.28
CA ALA A 122 -1.08 -12.70 16.63
C ALA A 122 -0.62 -13.64 15.50
N THR A 123 -1.52 -14.46 15.03
CA THR A 123 -1.31 -15.41 13.94
C THR A 123 -1.89 -14.86 12.63
N SER A 124 -1.12 -14.98 11.55
CA SER A 124 -1.59 -14.66 10.20
C SER A 124 -2.44 -15.81 9.66
N VAL A 125 -3.66 -15.49 9.20
CA VAL A 125 -4.53 -16.38 8.43
C VAL A 125 -4.54 -15.88 6.98
N GLN A 126 -3.73 -16.54 6.14
CA GLN A 126 -3.51 -16.16 4.75
C GLN A 126 -4.48 -16.91 3.85
N VAL A 127 -5.33 -16.19 3.13
CA VAL A 127 -6.29 -16.74 2.16
C VAL A 127 -5.71 -16.59 0.76
N PRO A 128 -5.60 -17.66 -0.03
CA PRO A 128 -5.08 -17.58 -1.39
C PRO A 128 -5.86 -16.59 -2.25
N LEU A 129 -5.18 -15.91 -3.17
CA LEU A 129 -5.83 -15.14 -4.23
C LEU A 129 -6.56 -16.08 -5.20
N ARG A 130 -7.53 -15.54 -5.94
CA ARG A 130 -8.10 -16.18 -7.11
C ARG A 130 -7.05 -16.29 -8.23
N GLU A 131 -7.33 -17.12 -9.24
CA GLU A 131 -6.43 -17.33 -10.39
C GLU A 131 -6.12 -16.03 -11.17
N ASP A 132 -7.08 -15.11 -11.20
CA ASP A 132 -6.94 -13.79 -11.83
C ASP A 132 -6.16 -12.77 -10.97
N GLY A 133 -5.64 -13.18 -9.82
CA GLY A 133 -4.91 -12.34 -8.88
C GLY A 133 -5.78 -11.44 -8.00
N SER A 134 -7.11 -11.58 -8.05
CA SER A 134 -8.05 -10.85 -7.20
C SER A 134 -8.22 -11.49 -5.82
N HIS A 135 -8.73 -10.73 -4.86
CA HIS A 135 -9.08 -11.24 -3.54
C HIS A 135 -10.29 -12.17 -3.60
N ASP A 136 -10.23 -13.32 -2.95
CA ASP A 136 -11.40 -14.16 -2.70
C ASP A 136 -12.07 -13.73 -1.39
N LEU A 137 -12.92 -12.72 -1.46
CA LEU A 137 -13.62 -12.19 -0.27
C LEU A 137 -14.58 -13.20 0.35
N VAL A 138 -15.11 -14.16 -0.43
CA VAL A 138 -15.95 -15.24 0.10
C VAL A 138 -15.12 -16.18 0.96
N ALA A 139 -13.96 -16.59 0.47
CA ALA A 139 -13.03 -17.41 1.23
C ALA A 139 -12.45 -16.66 2.44
N MET A 140 -12.20 -15.34 2.33
CA MET A 140 -11.77 -14.50 3.45
C MET A 140 -12.84 -14.43 4.54
N ALA A 141 -14.11 -14.24 4.18
CA ALA A 141 -15.23 -14.28 5.15
C ALA A 141 -15.36 -15.67 5.82
N ALA A 142 -15.21 -16.75 5.04
CA ALA A 142 -15.25 -18.12 5.57
C ALA A 142 -14.06 -18.46 6.51
N ALA A 143 -12.95 -17.73 6.40
CA ALA A 143 -11.78 -17.90 7.25
C ALA A 143 -11.91 -17.17 8.62
N ILE A 144 -12.95 -16.36 8.81
CA ILE A 144 -13.21 -15.65 10.08
C ILE A 144 -13.67 -16.68 11.13
N GLY A 145 -12.93 -16.74 12.23
CA GLY A 145 -13.24 -17.62 13.38
C GLY A 145 -13.32 -16.84 14.70
N GLU A 146 -13.57 -17.55 15.81
CA GLU A 146 -13.71 -16.96 17.14
C GLU A 146 -12.48 -16.18 17.62
N ARG A 147 -11.30 -16.49 17.09
CA ARG A 147 -10.03 -15.81 17.41
C ARG A 147 -9.70 -14.68 16.47
N THR A 148 -10.42 -14.52 15.37
CA THR A 148 -10.17 -13.42 14.43
C THR A 148 -10.51 -12.09 15.08
N ARG A 149 -9.59 -11.12 14.98
CA ARG A 149 -9.75 -9.75 15.52
C ARG A 149 -9.70 -8.69 14.45
N MET A 150 -9.15 -9.04 13.30
CA MET A 150 -9.01 -8.10 12.19
C MET A 150 -9.02 -8.83 10.86
N VAL A 151 -9.59 -8.20 9.85
CA VAL A 151 -9.42 -8.57 8.43
C VAL A 151 -8.80 -7.40 7.69
N ILE A 152 -7.83 -7.67 6.80
CA ILE A 152 -7.21 -6.65 5.95
C ILE A 152 -7.56 -6.95 4.50
N VAL A 153 -8.21 -6.00 3.83
CA VAL A 153 -8.50 -6.00 2.39
C VAL A 153 -7.64 -4.94 1.73
N CYS A 154 -6.88 -5.30 0.69
CA CYS A 154 -6.01 -4.40 -0.05
C CYS A 154 -6.58 -4.14 -1.44
N SER A 155 -7.00 -2.91 -1.72
CA SER A 155 -7.61 -2.54 -3.01
C SER A 155 -7.20 -1.12 -3.43
N PRO A 156 -6.43 -0.97 -4.52
CA PRO A 156 -5.80 -2.04 -5.35
C PRO A 156 -4.81 -2.91 -4.58
N ASN A 157 -4.84 -4.22 -4.88
CA ASN A 157 -3.93 -5.16 -4.23
C ASN A 157 -2.47 -4.92 -4.68
N ASN A 158 -1.56 -5.00 -3.78
CA ASN A 158 -0.12 -5.03 -4.05
C ASN A 158 0.41 -6.44 -3.72
N PRO A 159 0.87 -7.25 -4.71
CA PRO A 159 1.49 -6.79 -5.96
C PRO A 159 0.64 -6.93 -7.23
N THR A 160 -0.55 -7.51 -7.22
CA THR A 160 -1.29 -7.88 -8.44
C THR A 160 -1.97 -6.71 -9.17
N GLY A 161 -2.29 -5.63 -8.44
CA GLY A 161 -2.94 -4.43 -8.99
C GLY A 161 -4.46 -4.53 -9.11
N THR A 162 -5.06 -5.69 -8.82
CA THR A 162 -6.51 -5.91 -8.89
C THR A 162 -7.27 -5.10 -7.84
N VAL A 163 -8.49 -4.71 -8.15
CA VAL A 163 -9.40 -4.03 -7.21
C VAL A 163 -10.49 -4.97 -6.71
N VAL A 164 -11.06 -4.61 -5.58
CA VAL A 164 -12.32 -5.12 -5.07
C VAL A 164 -13.42 -4.14 -5.52
N THR A 165 -14.52 -4.65 -6.05
CA THR A 165 -15.66 -3.80 -6.40
C THR A 165 -16.48 -3.40 -5.17
N THR A 166 -17.21 -2.27 -5.26
CA THR A 166 -18.13 -1.85 -4.19
C THR A 166 -19.14 -2.94 -3.86
N THR A 167 -19.69 -3.62 -4.87
CA THR A 167 -20.66 -4.71 -4.66
C THR A 167 -20.05 -5.89 -3.90
N GLU A 168 -18.85 -6.33 -4.28
CA GLU A 168 -18.17 -7.43 -3.59
C GLU A 168 -17.82 -7.06 -2.15
N PHE A 169 -17.36 -5.81 -1.93
CA PHE A 169 -17.01 -5.35 -0.60
C PHE A 169 -18.22 -5.24 0.32
N GLU A 170 -19.35 -4.72 -0.16
CA GLU A 170 -20.61 -4.66 0.61
C GLU A 170 -21.14 -6.07 0.95
N GLN A 171 -21.05 -7.00 0.02
CA GLN A 171 -21.41 -8.40 0.29
C GLN A 171 -20.49 -9.02 1.35
N PHE A 172 -19.19 -8.73 1.28
CA PHE A 172 -18.23 -9.14 2.28
C PHE A 172 -18.55 -8.53 3.65
N MET A 173 -18.76 -7.23 3.74
CA MET A 173 -19.11 -6.55 5.01
C MET A 173 -20.41 -7.11 5.62
N SER A 174 -21.36 -7.51 4.79
CA SER A 174 -22.61 -8.15 5.29
C SER A 174 -22.39 -9.55 5.89
N ALA A 175 -21.26 -10.19 5.59
CA ALA A 175 -20.90 -11.52 6.13
C ALA A 175 -19.93 -11.42 7.31
N VAL A 176 -19.33 -10.23 7.55
CA VAL A 176 -18.39 -9.99 8.65
C VAL A 176 -19.15 -9.61 9.92
N PRO A 177 -18.79 -10.12 11.11
CA PRO A 177 -19.36 -9.66 12.39
C PRO A 177 -19.16 -8.15 12.60
N ASP A 178 -20.16 -7.46 13.10
CA ASP A 178 -20.15 -6.00 13.33
C ASP A 178 -19.08 -5.55 14.35
N ASP A 179 -18.60 -6.44 15.19
CA ASP A 179 -17.56 -6.19 16.19
C ASP A 179 -16.15 -6.58 15.73
N LEU A 180 -16.00 -7.05 14.50
CA LEU A 180 -14.71 -7.40 13.90
C LEU A 180 -14.14 -6.23 13.09
N LEU A 181 -12.92 -5.79 13.42
CA LEU A 181 -12.26 -4.71 12.70
C LEU A 181 -11.93 -5.13 11.25
N VAL A 182 -12.40 -4.35 10.28
CA VAL A 182 -12.02 -4.46 8.88
C VAL A 182 -11.15 -3.25 8.50
N VAL A 183 -9.99 -3.53 7.94
CA VAL A 183 -9.09 -2.51 7.39
C VAL A 183 -9.09 -2.61 5.87
N LEU A 184 -9.49 -1.55 5.19
CA LEU A 184 -9.37 -1.40 3.74
C LEU A 184 -8.12 -0.57 3.44
N ASP A 185 -7.06 -1.23 2.93
CA ASP A 185 -5.79 -0.59 2.56
C ASP A 185 -5.87 -0.09 1.12
N GLU A 186 -6.12 1.20 0.98
CA GLU A 186 -6.29 1.93 -0.27
C GLU A 186 -5.05 2.76 -0.64
N ALA A 187 -3.86 2.23 -0.45
CA ALA A 187 -2.60 2.96 -0.72
C ALA A 187 -2.46 3.43 -2.19
N TYR A 188 -3.28 2.94 -3.11
CA TYR A 188 -3.24 3.24 -4.55
C TYR A 188 -4.56 3.79 -5.09
N ALA A 189 -5.49 4.22 -4.24
CA ALA A 189 -6.84 4.66 -4.62
C ALA A 189 -6.85 5.72 -5.73
N GLU A 190 -5.91 6.66 -5.69
CA GLU A 190 -5.85 7.78 -6.64
C GLU A 190 -5.51 7.34 -8.08
N PHE A 191 -4.97 6.13 -8.29
CA PHE A 191 -4.66 5.58 -9.62
C PHE A 191 -5.79 4.76 -10.22
N VAL A 192 -6.86 4.52 -9.47
CA VAL A 192 -7.99 3.70 -9.90
C VAL A 192 -8.79 4.43 -10.97
N THR A 193 -9.05 3.72 -12.08
CA THR A 193 -9.87 4.20 -13.20
C THR A 193 -11.13 3.37 -13.40
N ASP A 194 -11.27 2.27 -12.65
CA ASP A 194 -12.47 1.42 -12.64
C ASP A 194 -13.55 2.06 -11.75
N GLU A 195 -14.64 2.50 -12.36
CA GLU A 195 -15.78 3.13 -11.67
C GLU A 195 -16.54 2.19 -10.70
N HIS A 196 -16.31 0.87 -10.83
CA HIS A 196 -16.93 -0.12 -9.94
C HIS A 196 -16.08 -0.40 -8.70
N ALA A 197 -14.82 0.06 -8.67
CA ALA A 197 -13.93 -0.16 -7.54
C ALA A 197 -14.50 0.45 -6.24
N VAL A 198 -14.22 -0.19 -5.11
CA VAL A 198 -14.64 0.31 -3.80
C VAL A 198 -13.99 1.65 -3.51
N ASP A 199 -14.80 2.61 -3.01
CA ASP A 199 -14.34 3.86 -2.39
C ASP A 199 -14.61 3.81 -0.89
N GLY A 200 -13.60 3.42 -0.15
CA GLY A 200 -13.72 3.12 1.28
C GLY A 200 -14.25 4.28 2.13
N PRO A 201 -13.77 5.53 1.98
CA PRO A 201 -14.26 6.66 2.76
C PRO A 201 -15.78 6.84 2.70
N SER A 202 -16.42 6.58 1.55
CA SER A 202 -17.88 6.69 1.38
C SER A 202 -18.68 5.64 2.19
N LEU A 203 -18.00 4.61 2.69
CA LEU A 203 -18.61 3.48 3.41
C LEU A 203 -18.46 3.57 4.93
N THR A 204 -17.57 4.41 5.45
CA THR A 204 -17.24 4.44 6.88
C THR A 204 -18.42 4.83 7.79
N GLU A 205 -19.34 5.66 7.30
CA GLU A 205 -20.57 6.03 8.06
C GLU A 205 -21.49 4.81 8.26
N ARG A 206 -21.57 3.91 7.26
CA ARG A 206 -22.44 2.72 7.30
C ARG A 206 -21.81 1.54 8.04
N HIS A 207 -20.49 1.49 8.11
CA HIS A 207 -19.72 0.40 8.71
C HIS A 207 -18.77 0.93 9.81
N PRO A 208 -19.25 1.07 11.06
CA PRO A 208 -18.43 1.60 12.17
C PRO A 208 -17.18 0.76 12.48
N ASN A 209 -17.16 -0.50 12.03
CA ASN A 209 -16.01 -1.42 12.16
C ASN A 209 -15.03 -1.35 10.96
N LEU A 210 -15.26 -0.45 10.00
CA LEU A 210 -14.38 -0.21 8.86
C LEU A 210 -13.39 0.92 9.17
N VAL A 211 -12.11 0.67 8.90
CA VAL A 211 -11.06 1.71 8.84
C VAL A 211 -10.40 1.68 7.47
N VAL A 212 -10.36 2.82 6.82
CA VAL A 212 -9.70 3.00 5.51
C VAL A 212 -8.31 3.58 5.72
N LEU A 213 -7.31 2.99 5.08
CA LEU A 213 -5.93 3.50 5.09
C LEU A 213 -5.56 4.10 3.74
N ARG A 214 -5.00 5.30 3.75
CA ARG A 214 -4.43 5.97 2.58
C ARG A 214 -3.05 6.55 2.88
N THR A 215 -2.29 6.92 1.85
CA THR A 215 -0.91 7.36 2.01
C THR A 215 -0.56 8.51 1.07
N PHE A 216 0.31 9.41 1.55
CA PHE A 216 0.94 10.42 0.71
C PHE A 216 2.19 9.88 -0.03
N SER A 217 2.56 8.61 0.17
CA SER A 217 3.78 8.04 -0.41
C SER A 217 3.69 7.72 -1.90
N LYS A 218 2.47 7.56 -2.46
CA LYS A 218 2.26 7.05 -3.82
C LYS A 218 1.83 8.16 -4.77
N ALA A 219 0.55 8.43 -4.91
CA ALA A 219 0.02 9.47 -5.78
C ALA A 219 0.65 10.84 -5.48
N HIS A 220 0.72 11.23 -4.23
CA HIS A 220 1.28 12.50 -3.79
C HIS A 220 2.81 12.63 -3.92
N GLY A 221 3.54 11.54 -4.19
CA GLY A 221 4.99 11.57 -4.39
C GLY A 221 5.82 11.90 -3.12
N LEU A 222 5.23 11.78 -1.91
CA LEU A 222 5.87 12.16 -0.65
C LEU A 222 6.44 10.96 0.12
N ALA A 223 6.92 9.94 -0.59
CA ALA A 223 7.38 8.68 0.02
C ALA A 223 8.47 8.88 1.10
N ALA A 224 9.38 9.83 0.90
CA ALA A 224 10.45 10.13 1.83
C ALA A 224 9.98 10.81 3.12
N LEU A 225 8.83 11.50 3.09
CA LEU A 225 8.32 12.29 4.22
C LEU A 225 7.49 11.47 5.20
N ARG A 226 7.16 10.23 4.86
CA ARG A 226 6.48 9.29 5.74
C ARG A 226 5.17 9.84 6.31
N VAL A 227 4.20 10.16 5.47
CA VAL A 227 2.86 10.60 5.90
C VAL A 227 1.80 9.67 5.32
N GLY A 228 0.84 9.28 6.15
CA GLY A 228 -0.35 8.54 5.79
C GLY A 228 -1.50 8.90 6.72
N TYR A 229 -2.69 8.45 6.38
CA TYR A 229 -3.88 8.71 7.19
C TYR A 229 -4.83 7.53 7.20
N ALA A 230 -5.64 7.47 8.26
CA ALA A 230 -6.74 6.54 8.45
C ALA A 230 -8.04 7.32 8.60
N ILE A 231 -9.13 6.78 8.04
CA ILE A 231 -10.50 7.29 8.20
C ILE A 231 -11.34 6.16 8.79
N GLY A 232 -12.13 6.45 9.83
CA GLY A 232 -12.99 5.46 10.47
C GLY A 232 -13.56 5.97 11.78
N ALA A 233 -14.30 5.12 12.49
CA ALA A 233 -14.91 5.50 13.75
C ALA A 233 -13.90 6.02 14.77
N SER A 234 -14.21 7.14 15.44
CA SER A 234 -13.33 7.79 16.42
C SER A 234 -12.86 6.84 17.53
N SER A 235 -13.72 5.97 18.02
CA SER A 235 -13.39 4.98 19.07
C SER A 235 -12.30 3.98 18.64
N VAL A 236 -12.30 3.55 17.38
CA VAL A 236 -11.27 2.66 16.81
C VAL A 236 -9.96 3.44 16.62
N LEU A 237 -10.06 4.65 16.08
CA LEU A 237 -8.88 5.49 15.86
C LEU A 237 -8.23 5.96 17.16
N ASP A 238 -8.99 6.17 18.25
CA ASP A 238 -8.44 6.48 19.57
C ASP A 238 -7.64 5.32 20.15
N ALA A 239 -8.12 4.09 19.97
CA ALA A 239 -7.36 2.90 20.32
C ALA A 239 -6.04 2.80 19.53
N ALA A 240 -6.09 3.07 18.20
CA ALA A 240 -4.89 3.12 17.36
C ALA A 240 -3.92 4.23 17.81
N ARG A 241 -4.41 5.44 18.11
CA ARG A 241 -3.60 6.56 18.64
C ARG A 241 -2.85 6.18 19.92
N SER A 242 -3.46 5.34 20.77
CA SER A 242 -2.84 4.89 22.03
C SER A 242 -1.62 3.98 21.83
N THR A 243 -1.50 3.35 20.64
CA THR A 243 -0.35 2.51 20.28
C THR A 243 0.67 3.26 19.39
N ALA A 244 0.39 4.53 19.06
CA ALA A 244 1.24 5.33 18.20
C ALA A 244 2.54 5.75 18.89
N ILE A 245 3.63 5.82 18.11
CA ILE A 245 4.84 6.50 18.55
C ILE A 245 4.55 8.03 18.57
N PRO A 246 4.67 8.69 19.73
CA PRO A 246 4.39 10.11 19.82
C PRO A 246 5.26 10.93 18.85
N LEU A 247 4.69 12.00 18.26
CA LEU A 247 5.42 12.97 17.43
C LEU A 247 6.08 12.36 16.18
N ALA A 248 5.60 11.20 15.70
CA ALA A 248 6.23 10.47 14.59
C ALA A 248 6.07 11.16 13.22
N VAL A 249 5.08 12.06 13.06
CA VAL A 249 4.87 12.82 11.82
C VAL A 249 5.53 14.17 11.94
N THR A 250 6.58 14.41 11.15
CA THR A 250 7.39 15.64 11.21
C THR A 250 6.62 16.87 10.76
N ALA A 251 7.05 18.06 11.19
CA ALA A 251 6.49 19.33 10.72
C ALA A 251 6.58 19.49 9.20
N GLN A 252 7.70 19.05 8.61
CA GLN A 252 7.91 19.02 7.16
C GLN A 252 6.92 18.11 6.47
N GLY A 253 6.67 16.91 7.03
CA GLY A 253 5.69 15.96 6.49
C GLY A 253 4.27 16.54 6.52
N GLN A 254 3.89 17.17 7.63
CA GLN A 254 2.57 17.81 7.76
C GLN A 254 2.41 19.00 6.79
N ALA A 255 3.41 19.87 6.66
CA ALA A 255 3.38 21.00 5.74
C ALA A 255 3.31 20.58 4.27
N ALA A 256 4.12 19.60 3.88
CA ALA A 256 4.12 19.05 2.52
C ALA A 256 2.80 18.37 2.16
N ALA A 257 2.22 17.59 3.09
CA ALA A 257 0.94 16.94 2.88
C ALA A 257 -0.20 17.96 2.71
N LEU A 258 -0.24 19.01 3.54
CA LEU A 258 -1.19 20.11 3.41
C LEU A 258 -1.04 20.84 2.07
N ALA A 259 0.18 21.18 1.66
CA ALA A 259 0.44 21.83 0.38
C ALA A 259 0.02 20.93 -0.80
N SER A 260 0.24 19.62 -0.70
CA SER A 260 -0.16 18.65 -1.72
C SER A 260 -1.69 18.55 -1.84
N LEU A 261 -2.43 18.55 -0.73
CA LEU A 261 -3.90 18.58 -0.73
C LEU A 261 -4.44 19.89 -1.31
N ALA A 262 -3.83 21.03 -0.99
CA ALA A 262 -4.24 22.33 -1.51
C ALA A 262 -4.04 22.46 -3.04
N HIS A 263 -3.21 21.61 -3.65
CA HIS A 263 -2.91 21.58 -5.08
C HIS A 263 -3.28 20.23 -5.70
N GLU A 264 -4.33 19.60 -5.19
CA GLU A 264 -4.72 18.24 -5.57
C GLU A 264 -5.12 18.11 -7.04
N GLU A 265 -5.73 19.12 -7.64
CA GLU A 265 -6.09 19.12 -9.07
C GLU A 265 -4.84 18.96 -9.96
N GLU A 266 -3.77 19.72 -9.69
CA GLU A 266 -2.50 19.57 -10.42
C GLU A 266 -1.87 18.20 -10.18
N LEU A 267 -1.96 17.69 -8.96
CA LEU A 267 -1.48 16.38 -8.60
C LEU A 267 -2.21 15.28 -9.37
N LEU A 268 -3.54 15.29 -9.36
CA LEU A 268 -4.37 14.28 -10.02
C LEU A 268 -4.14 14.27 -11.53
N ALA A 269 -3.91 15.43 -12.16
CA ALA A 269 -3.52 15.48 -13.57
C ALA A 269 -2.19 14.75 -13.86
N ARG A 270 -1.28 14.64 -12.89
CA ARG A 270 -0.06 13.82 -13.00
C ARG A 270 -0.34 12.34 -12.76
N VAL A 271 -1.22 12.03 -11.81
CA VAL A 271 -1.70 10.66 -11.53
C VAL A 271 -2.38 10.05 -12.74
N ASP A 272 -3.24 10.82 -13.42
CA ASP A 272 -3.91 10.41 -14.67
C ASP A 272 -2.91 10.03 -15.76
N ARG A 273 -1.80 10.77 -15.89
CA ARG A 273 -0.74 10.42 -16.86
C ARG A 273 -0.08 9.08 -16.52
N ILE A 274 0.13 8.79 -15.24
CA ILE A 274 0.66 7.48 -14.80
C ILE A 274 -0.36 6.37 -15.10
N ALA A 275 -1.66 6.60 -14.81
CA ALA A 275 -2.72 5.63 -15.08
C ALA A 275 -2.83 5.33 -16.59
N VAL A 276 -2.81 6.36 -17.43
CA VAL A 276 -2.81 6.19 -18.90
C VAL A 276 -1.58 5.38 -19.37
N LEU A 277 -0.40 5.70 -18.83
CA LEU A 277 0.84 4.97 -19.18
C LEU A 277 0.79 3.52 -18.71
N ARG A 278 0.26 3.27 -17.50
CA ARG A 278 0.01 1.91 -16.99
C ARG A 278 -0.85 1.11 -17.96
N ASP A 279 -1.98 1.68 -18.41
CA ASP A 279 -2.91 1.01 -19.30
C ASP A 279 -2.27 0.71 -20.67
N GLN A 280 -1.42 1.62 -21.16
CA GLN A 280 -0.65 1.39 -22.39
C GLN A 280 0.34 0.24 -22.22
N VAL A 281 1.11 0.23 -21.12
CA VAL A 281 2.06 -0.85 -20.80
C VAL A 281 1.32 -2.18 -20.63
N TRP A 282 0.21 -2.19 -19.89
CA TRP A 282 -0.61 -3.39 -19.68
C TRP A 282 -1.10 -3.98 -21.00
N ARG A 283 -1.66 -3.15 -21.91
CA ARG A 283 -2.13 -3.61 -23.24
C ARG A 283 -0.98 -4.16 -24.07
N ALA A 284 0.17 -3.47 -24.10
CA ALA A 284 1.32 -3.95 -24.84
C ALA A 284 1.86 -5.28 -24.32
N LEU A 285 1.80 -5.54 -23.01
CA LEU A 285 2.13 -6.85 -22.42
C LEU A 285 1.14 -7.93 -22.87
N VAL A 286 -0.15 -7.63 -22.88
CA VAL A 286 -1.19 -8.56 -23.41
C VAL A 286 -0.94 -8.87 -24.89
N ASP A 287 -0.63 -7.86 -25.70
CA ASP A 287 -0.30 -8.02 -27.12
C ASP A 287 0.96 -8.87 -27.35
N GLN A 288 1.90 -8.90 -26.40
CA GLN A 288 3.05 -9.78 -26.40
C GLN A 288 2.71 -11.23 -26.02
N GLY A 289 1.54 -11.49 -25.44
CA GLY A 289 1.11 -12.82 -24.99
C GLY A 289 1.22 -13.05 -23.48
N TRP A 290 1.46 -12.01 -22.68
CA TRP A 290 1.33 -12.09 -21.23
C TRP A 290 -0.14 -12.14 -20.82
N GLU A 291 -0.42 -12.72 -19.65
CA GLU A 291 -1.75 -12.72 -18.99
C GLU A 291 -1.67 -11.95 -17.64
N PRO A 292 -1.32 -10.66 -17.65
CA PRO A 292 -1.22 -9.89 -16.42
C PRO A 292 -2.61 -9.60 -15.87
N PRO A 293 -2.85 -9.66 -14.54
CA PRO A 293 -4.05 -9.13 -13.92
C PRO A 293 -4.33 -7.68 -14.34
N LEU A 294 -5.61 -7.28 -14.38
CA LEU A 294 -5.96 -5.90 -14.70
C LEU A 294 -5.45 -4.96 -13.60
N ALA A 295 -4.47 -4.15 -13.95
CA ALA A 295 -3.78 -3.30 -12.99
C ALA A 295 -4.52 -1.98 -12.74
N GLN A 296 -4.73 -1.61 -11.47
CA GLN A 296 -5.34 -0.36 -11.03
C GLN A 296 -4.46 0.44 -10.06
N GLY A 297 -3.24 -0.05 -9.75
CA GLY A 297 -2.21 0.72 -9.04
C GLY A 297 -1.29 1.47 -10.01
N ASN A 298 -0.14 1.96 -9.52
CA ASN A 298 0.92 2.55 -10.35
C ASN A 298 1.98 1.52 -10.77
N PHE A 299 1.58 0.29 -11.02
CA PHE A 299 2.44 -0.82 -11.39
C PHE A 299 1.66 -1.87 -12.17
N VAL A 300 2.38 -2.77 -12.84
CA VAL A 300 1.85 -4.00 -13.45
C VAL A 300 2.48 -5.22 -12.80
N TRP A 301 1.77 -6.35 -12.84
CA TRP A 301 2.23 -7.64 -12.36
C TRP A 301 2.47 -8.60 -13.51
N LEU A 302 3.65 -9.23 -13.55
CA LEU A 302 3.99 -10.27 -14.49
C LEU A 302 4.04 -11.62 -13.76
N PRO A 303 3.12 -12.55 -14.03
CA PRO A 303 3.07 -13.86 -13.38
C PRO A 303 4.14 -14.79 -13.98
N THR A 304 5.37 -14.68 -13.50
CA THR A 304 6.53 -15.41 -14.03
C THR A 304 6.75 -16.77 -13.37
N GLY A 305 6.00 -17.11 -12.33
CA GLY A 305 6.09 -18.40 -11.64
C GLY A 305 7.52 -18.73 -11.21
N GLU A 306 7.92 -19.99 -11.36
CA GLU A 306 9.26 -20.48 -11.01
C GLU A 306 10.41 -19.75 -11.76
N HIS A 307 10.10 -19.05 -12.86
CA HIS A 307 11.07 -18.25 -13.62
C HIS A 307 11.30 -16.85 -13.06
N THR A 308 10.67 -16.49 -11.94
CA THR A 308 10.75 -15.12 -11.36
C THR A 308 12.16 -14.63 -11.12
N ALA A 309 13.06 -15.48 -10.63
CA ALA A 309 14.45 -15.08 -10.37
C ALA A 309 15.19 -14.75 -11.68
N HIS A 310 15.06 -15.61 -12.70
CA HIS A 310 15.64 -15.39 -14.02
C HIS A 310 15.03 -14.15 -14.71
N ALA A 311 13.73 -14.00 -14.64
CA ALA A 311 13.06 -12.83 -15.19
C ALA A 311 13.58 -11.52 -14.58
N ALA A 312 13.83 -11.49 -13.25
CA ALA A 312 14.41 -10.33 -12.58
C ALA A 312 15.83 -10.02 -13.10
N GLU A 313 16.64 -11.04 -13.37
CA GLU A 313 17.97 -10.89 -13.97
C GLU A 313 17.89 -10.31 -15.39
N VAL A 314 16.94 -10.79 -16.22
CA VAL A 314 16.71 -10.23 -17.56
C VAL A 314 16.37 -8.75 -17.47
N PHE A 315 15.43 -8.35 -16.59
CA PHE A 315 15.11 -6.93 -16.38
C PHE A 315 16.35 -6.13 -15.95
N GLU A 316 17.19 -6.67 -15.06
CA GLU A 316 18.43 -6.01 -14.61
C GLU A 316 19.41 -5.79 -15.77
N THR A 317 19.53 -6.72 -16.75
CA THR A 317 20.37 -6.53 -17.96
C THR A 317 19.88 -5.41 -18.87
N HIS A 318 18.56 -5.10 -18.83
CA HIS A 318 17.95 -3.96 -19.51
C HIS A 318 18.06 -2.64 -18.73
N GLY A 319 18.78 -2.62 -17.60
CA GLY A 319 18.91 -1.44 -16.74
C GLY A 319 17.61 -1.14 -15.96
N LEU A 320 16.85 -2.15 -15.60
CA LEU A 320 15.56 -2.02 -14.89
C LEU A 320 15.63 -2.76 -13.54
N VAL A 321 15.47 -2.03 -12.44
CA VAL A 321 15.39 -2.62 -11.10
C VAL A 321 13.92 -2.81 -10.74
N VAL A 322 13.42 -4.04 -10.82
CA VAL A 322 12.03 -4.42 -10.52
C VAL A 322 11.90 -5.15 -9.18
N ARG A 323 10.67 -5.42 -8.71
CA ARG A 323 10.44 -6.17 -7.48
C ARG A 323 10.06 -7.61 -7.79
N ALA A 324 10.95 -8.54 -7.44
CA ALA A 324 10.69 -9.96 -7.54
C ALA A 324 9.99 -10.49 -6.28
N PHE A 325 8.96 -11.31 -6.49
CA PHE A 325 8.20 -12.06 -5.48
C PHE A 325 8.27 -13.55 -5.84
N ALA A 326 9.47 -14.11 -5.76
CA ALA A 326 9.67 -15.52 -6.10
C ALA A 326 8.90 -16.44 -5.11
N PRO A 327 8.26 -17.51 -5.60
CA PRO A 327 8.20 -17.94 -7.00
C PRO A 327 6.98 -17.40 -7.79
N GLU A 328 6.32 -16.34 -7.35
CA GLU A 328 5.02 -15.95 -7.93
C GLU A 328 5.13 -15.02 -9.15
N GLY A 329 6.00 -14.02 -9.12
CA GLY A 329 6.08 -13.07 -10.23
C GLY A 329 6.91 -11.82 -9.98
N LEU A 330 6.87 -10.91 -10.95
CA LEU A 330 7.51 -9.60 -10.91
C LEU A 330 6.47 -8.48 -10.83
N ARG A 331 6.67 -7.52 -9.91
CA ARG A 331 5.96 -6.26 -9.94
C ARG A 331 6.85 -5.20 -10.57
N VAL A 332 6.34 -4.54 -11.61
CA VAL A 332 7.02 -3.49 -12.35
C VAL A 332 6.30 -2.18 -12.12
N THR A 333 6.93 -1.23 -11.44
CA THR A 333 6.39 0.12 -11.24
C THR A 333 6.30 0.85 -12.57
N ILE A 334 5.23 1.62 -12.78
CA ILE A 334 5.13 2.58 -13.88
C ILE A 334 5.94 3.81 -13.47
N GLY A 335 7.12 3.92 -14.02
CA GLY A 335 8.09 4.97 -13.74
C GLY A 335 8.10 6.03 -14.84
N GLU A 336 9.30 6.51 -15.14
CA GLU A 336 9.56 7.46 -16.19
C GLU A 336 9.15 6.91 -17.58
N PRO A 337 8.50 7.69 -18.44
CA PRO A 337 8.06 7.23 -19.77
C PRO A 337 9.19 6.60 -20.59
N GLU A 338 10.43 7.06 -20.41
CA GLU A 338 11.62 6.56 -21.10
C GLU A 338 11.96 5.11 -20.72
N SER A 339 11.46 4.62 -19.59
CA SER A 339 11.65 3.23 -19.15
C SER A 339 10.78 2.23 -19.92
N VAL A 340 9.66 2.67 -20.51
CA VAL A 340 8.60 1.80 -21.06
C VAL A 340 9.14 0.88 -22.16
N GLU A 341 9.90 1.42 -23.14
CA GLU A 341 10.46 0.63 -24.22
C GLU A 341 11.38 -0.48 -23.68
N ARG A 342 12.18 -0.18 -22.64
CA ARG A 342 13.06 -1.18 -22.02
C ARG A 342 12.24 -2.25 -21.28
N VAL A 343 11.17 -1.84 -20.57
CA VAL A 343 10.25 -2.76 -19.88
C VAL A 343 9.65 -3.76 -20.87
N LEU A 344 9.11 -3.27 -21.99
CA LEU A 344 8.48 -4.12 -23.00
C LEU A 344 9.47 -5.05 -23.69
N ARG A 345 10.71 -4.59 -23.95
CA ARG A 345 11.78 -5.45 -24.50
C ARG A 345 12.20 -6.55 -23.52
N ALA A 346 12.42 -6.20 -22.24
CA ALA A 346 12.74 -7.17 -21.20
C ALA A 346 11.63 -8.22 -21.02
N ALA A 347 10.37 -7.78 -21.00
CA ALA A 347 9.22 -8.66 -20.90
C ALA A 347 9.13 -9.64 -22.11
N GLN A 348 9.38 -9.14 -23.32
CA GLN A 348 9.40 -9.99 -24.53
C GLN A 348 10.52 -11.04 -24.48
N GLU A 349 11.72 -10.67 -23.98
CA GLU A 349 12.84 -11.60 -23.83
C GLU A 349 12.53 -12.69 -22.81
N VAL A 350 11.89 -12.36 -21.68
CA VAL A 350 11.45 -13.33 -20.67
C VAL A 350 10.51 -14.37 -21.29
N LEU A 351 9.51 -13.97 -22.08
CA LEU A 351 8.60 -14.89 -22.77
C LEU A 351 9.33 -15.80 -23.76
N GLY A 352 10.27 -15.25 -24.54
CA GLY A 352 11.07 -16.02 -25.49
C GLY A 352 11.91 -17.12 -24.82
N ASN A 353 12.40 -16.87 -23.61
CA ASN A 353 13.22 -17.81 -22.85
C ASN A 353 12.41 -18.86 -22.07
N THR A 354 11.09 -18.62 -21.86
CA THR A 354 10.20 -19.56 -21.15
C THR A 354 9.46 -20.50 -22.10
N SER A 355 9.54 -20.28 -23.41
CA SER A 355 8.86 -21.09 -24.46
C SER A 355 9.73 -22.19 -25.04
N VAL A 356 10.91 -22.51 -24.45
CA VAL A 356 11.86 -23.54 -24.91
C VAL A 356 11.88 -24.73 -23.97
#